data_2bb22e30161fb2b695b15eb0171660b9
#
_entry.id   2bb22e30161fb2b695b15eb0171660b9
#
_cell.length_a   1.000
_cell.length_b   1.000
_cell.length_c   1.000
_cell.angle_alpha   90.00
_cell.angle_beta   90.00
_cell.angle_gamma   90.00
#
_symmetry.space_group_name_H-M   'P 1'
#
loop_
_entity.id
_entity.type
_entity.pdbx_description
1 polymer ?
#
loop_
_entity_poly.entity_id
_entity_poly.type
_entity_poly.pdbx_seq_one_letter_code
_entity_poly.pdbx_strand_id
1 'polypeptide(L)'
;MAVVIAAPASGSGKTLLTLSLLAWARAQGHSIQPFKVGPDYLDPQLLSAAAGHPCRNLDINLCGEAWVERAFHGYGSQRDLALVEGVMGLFDGIGCSEAGSTAAVAKQLRLPVVLVVDAGGQAASLGALVQGFRDHDPELTLAGVVLNRVSSQRHRELLQEVLDAIRMPLLGCLPRSDDLALPGRHLGLAPAHELKHPEQRLERWAQLAEEHLDVSTWLTLMQAPRTGAPPLDAFAPISGPTLPVAVAVDEAFHFRYAETGE
;
A
#
# COMPACT_ATOMS: atom_id res chain seq x y z
N MET A 1 -6.87 -12.93 3.77
CA MET A 1 -7.52 -11.93 2.91
C MET A 1 -6.61 -10.72 2.89
N ALA A 2 -6.24 -10.20 1.72
CA ALA A 2 -5.34 -9.04 1.63
C ALA A 2 -5.93 -7.78 2.29
N VAL A 3 -5.09 -6.76 2.51
CA VAL A 3 -5.47 -5.52 3.18
C VAL A 3 -5.03 -4.30 2.36
N VAL A 4 -5.81 -3.23 2.42
CA VAL A 4 -5.49 -1.94 1.81
C VAL A 4 -4.90 -1.00 2.87
N ILE A 5 -3.74 -0.43 2.60
CA ILE A 5 -3.16 0.66 3.38
C ILE A 5 -3.65 1.98 2.80
N ALA A 6 -4.40 2.74 3.58
CA ALA A 6 -4.91 4.05 3.19
C ALA A 6 -4.53 5.13 4.21
N ALA A 7 -4.85 6.37 3.92
CA ALA A 7 -4.59 7.49 4.83
C ALA A 7 -5.60 8.61 4.63
N PRO A 8 -5.72 9.56 5.58
CA PRO A 8 -6.53 10.75 5.39
C PRO A 8 -6.03 11.68 4.28
N ALA A 9 -4.71 11.68 4.01
CA ALA A 9 -4.09 12.55 3.01
C ALA A 9 -2.76 11.99 2.53
N SER A 10 -2.22 12.57 1.45
CA SER A 10 -0.85 12.34 1.03
C SER A 10 0.15 12.76 2.12
N GLY A 11 1.30 12.08 2.21
CA GLY A 11 2.34 12.38 3.21
C GLY A 11 2.08 11.84 4.63
N SER A 12 0.96 11.13 4.87
CA SER A 12 0.66 10.54 6.19
C SER A 12 1.56 9.36 6.56
N GLY A 13 2.27 8.75 5.59
CA GLY A 13 3.22 7.66 5.85
C GLY A 13 2.82 6.30 5.27
N LYS A 14 1.86 6.22 4.34
CA LYS A 14 1.46 4.98 3.67
C LYS A 14 2.66 4.20 3.13
N THR A 15 3.48 4.84 2.31
CA THR A 15 4.60 4.19 1.63
C THR A 15 5.67 3.69 2.61
N LEU A 16 5.95 4.44 3.70
CA LEU A 16 6.86 3.96 4.74
C LEU A 16 6.34 2.68 5.40
N LEU A 17 5.06 2.66 5.78
CA LEU A 17 4.42 1.48 6.35
C LEU A 17 4.45 0.29 5.38
N THR A 18 4.06 0.53 4.12
CA THR A 18 4.04 -0.50 3.07
C THR A 18 5.43 -1.10 2.87
N LEU A 19 6.47 -0.27 2.68
CA LEU A 19 7.85 -0.71 2.52
C LEU A 19 8.34 -1.52 3.72
N SER A 20 7.98 -1.09 4.94
CA SER A 20 8.35 -1.80 6.18
C SER A 20 7.73 -3.19 6.24
N LEU A 21 6.46 -3.33 5.91
CA LEU A 21 5.77 -4.62 5.88
C LEU A 21 6.28 -5.54 4.77
N LEU A 22 6.55 -5.01 3.57
CA LEU A 22 7.10 -5.78 2.45
C LEU A 22 8.50 -6.30 2.78
N ALA A 23 9.37 -5.43 3.30
CA ALA A 23 10.73 -5.80 3.68
C ALA A 23 10.74 -6.82 4.82
N TRP A 24 9.87 -6.64 5.83
CA TRP A 24 9.72 -7.58 6.93
C TRP A 24 9.22 -8.94 6.45
N ALA A 25 8.16 -9.00 5.66
CA ALA A 25 7.62 -10.25 5.13
C ALA A 25 8.68 -11.03 4.34
N ARG A 26 9.44 -10.34 3.48
CA ARG A 26 10.56 -10.93 2.74
C ARG A 26 11.68 -11.43 3.66
N ALA A 27 12.05 -10.69 4.70
CA ALA A 27 13.04 -11.10 5.68
C ALA A 27 12.62 -12.35 6.47
N GLN A 28 11.31 -12.54 6.70
CA GLN A 28 10.73 -13.73 7.31
C GLN A 28 10.55 -14.91 6.32
N GLY A 29 10.95 -14.75 5.06
CA GLY A 29 10.89 -15.79 4.05
C GLY A 29 9.53 -15.94 3.36
N HIS A 30 8.59 -15.00 3.59
CA HIS A 30 7.30 -14.99 2.88
C HIS A 30 7.42 -14.36 1.50
N SER A 31 6.75 -14.97 0.51
CA SER A 31 6.51 -14.31 -0.77
C SER A 31 5.31 -13.38 -0.65
N ILE A 32 5.47 -12.11 -1.06
CA ILE A 32 4.42 -11.10 -0.92
C ILE A 32 4.20 -10.35 -2.23
N GLN A 33 2.93 -10.25 -2.66
CA GLN A 33 2.55 -9.47 -3.84
C GLN A 33 2.17 -8.05 -3.44
N PRO A 34 2.96 -7.04 -3.83
CA PRO A 34 2.59 -5.65 -3.67
C PRO A 34 1.67 -5.19 -4.80
N PHE A 35 0.67 -4.37 -4.43
CA PHE A 35 -0.20 -3.66 -5.36
C PHE A 35 -0.21 -2.17 -5.03
N LYS A 36 -0.40 -1.34 -6.04
CA LYS A 36 -0.58 0.11 -5.91
C LYS A 36 -1.88 0.56 -6.57
N VAL A 37 -2.71 1.31 -5.85
CA VAL A 37 -3.92 1.89 -6.42
C VAL A 37 -3.58 3.05 -7.33
N GLY A 38 -4.24 3.11 -8.50
CA GLY A 38 -4.17 4.22 -9.44
C GLY A 38 -2.90 4.28 -10.31
N PRO A 39 -2.74 5.35 -11.10
CA PRO A 39 -1.68 5.51 -12.10
C PRO A 39 -0.38 6.06 -11.51
N ASP A 40 0.18 5.37 -10.53
CA ASP A 40 1.46 5.71 -9.92
C ASP A 40 2.59 4.91 -10.58
N TYR A 41 3.69 5.58 -10.94
CA TYR A 41 4.86 4.98 -11.60
C TYR A 41 6.11 4.96 -10.73
N LEU A 42 6.14 5.70 -9.62
CA LEU A 42 7.31 5.82 -8.74
C LEU A 42 7.22 4.90 -7.53
N ASP A 43 6.12 4.95 -6.78
CA ASP A 43 5.91 4.07 -5.63
C ASP A 43 6.02 2.59 -6.02
N PRO A 44 5.43 2.10 -7.15
CA PRO A 44 5.56 0.71 -7.56
C PRO A 44 7.00 0.22 -7.72
N GLN A 45 7.95 1.09 -8.11
CA GLN A 45 9.35 0.70 -8.22
C GLN A 45 9.97 0.42 -6.85
N LEU A 46 9.67 1.26 -5.85
CA LEU A 46 10.13 1.06 -4.47
C LEU A 46 9.48 -0.18 -3.85
N LEU A 47 8.18 -0.35 -4.05
CA LEU A 47 7.43 -1.50 -3.56
C LEU A 47 7.95 -2.81 -4.19
N SER A 48 8.27 -2.79 -5.48
CA SER A 48 8.87 -3.92 -6.19
C SER A 48 10.23 -4.29 -5.61
N ALA A 49 11.09 -3.30 -5.36
CA ALA A 49 12.41 -3.51 -4.77
C ALA A 49 12.30 -4.11 -3.35
N ALA A 50 11.36 -3.63 -2.53
CA ALA A 50 11.14 -4.14 -1.18
C ALA A 50 10.58 -5.56 -1.17
N ALA A 51 9.60 -5.86 -2.03
CA ALA A 51 8.98 -7.18 -2.11
C ALA A 51 9.85 -8.23 -2.83
N GLY A 52 10.77 -7.80 -3.70
CA GLY A 52 11.50 -8.70 -4.61
C GLY A 52 10.67 -9.22 -5.78
N HIS A 53 9.50 -8.63 -6.01
CA HIS A 53 8.55 -8.98 -7.08
C HIS A 53 7.94 -7.72 -7.66
N PRO A 54 7.54 -7.69 -8.95
CA PRO A 54 6.89 -6.53 -9.55
C PRO A 54 5.62 -6.12 -8.80
N CYS A 55 5.53 -4.86 -8.43
CA CYS A 55 4.30 -4.25 -7.94
C CYS A 55 3.35 -4.04 -9.12
N ARG A 56 2.07 -4.35 -8.94
CA ARG A 56 1.02 -4.23 -9.96
C ARG A 56 0.09 -3.06 -9.67
N ASN A 57 -0.25 -2.30 -10.69
CA ASN A 57 -1.18 -1.20 -10.52
C ASN A 57 -2.63 -1.69 -10.59
N LEU A 58 -3.43 -1.27 -9.60
CA LEU A 58 -4.87 -1.46 -9.57
C LEU A 58 -5.54 -0.14 -9.97
N ASP A 59 -5.61 0.08 -11.27
CA ASP A 59 -6.12 1.32 -11.84
C ASP A 59 -7.47 1.10 -12.53
N ILE A 60 -8.55 1.49 -11.85
CA ILE A 60 -9.91 1.36 -12.37
C ILE A 60 -10.11 2.25 -13.60
N ASN A 61 -9.50 3.43 -13.61
CA ASN A 61 -9.78 4.44 -14.63
C ASN A 61 -9.12 4.14 -15.98
N LEU A 62 -7.86 3.67 -15.96
CA LEU A 62 -7.12 3.35 -17.18
C LEU A 62 -7.33 1.90 -17.63
N CYS A 63 -7.44 0.97 -16.70
CA CYS A 63 -7.49 -0.46 -16.98
C CYS A 63 -8.90 -1.08 -16.83
N GLY A 64 -9.79 -0.41 -16.10
CA GLY A 64 -11.15 -0.87 -15.85
C GLY A 64 -11.25 -1.86 -14.67
N GLU A 65 -12.47 -1.98 -14.12
CA GLU A 65 -12.79 -2.81 -12.96
C GLU A 65 -12.46 -4.29 -13.19
N ALA A 66 -12.79 -4.83 -14.36
CA ALA A 66 -12.54 -6.23 -14.70
C ALA A 66 -11.04 -6.57 -14.74
N TRP A 67 -10.19 -5.61 -15.12
CA TRP A 67 -8.74 -5.78 -15.05
C TRP A 67 -8.26 -5.79 -13.60
N VAL A 68 -8.70 -4.82 -12.79
CA VAL A 68 -8.33 -4.70 -11.37
C VAL A 68 -8.64 -6.00 -10.61
N GLU A 69 -9.82 -6.57 -10.81
CA GLU A 69 -10.22 -7.83 -10.19
C GLU A 69 -9.33 -9.00 -10.64
N ARG A 70 -9.12 -9.14 -11.95
CA ARG A 70 -8.27 -10.20 -12.50
C ARG A 70 -6.80 -10.06 -12.08
N ALA A 71 -6.26 -8.85 -12.11
CA ALA A 71 -4.88 -8.58 -11.69
C ALA A 71 -4.67 -8.89 -10.21
N PHE A 72 -5.58 -8.43 -9.35
CA PHE A 72 -5.51 -8.69 -7.91
C PHE A 72 -5.55 -10.18 -7.59
N HIS A 73 -6.52 -10.92 -8.13
CA HIS A 73 -6.65 -12.36 -7.88
C HIS A 73 -5.56 -13.17 -8.58
N GLY A 74 -5.24 -12.86 -9.82
CA GLY A 74 -4.28 -13.60 -10.62
C GLY A 74 -2.85 -13.50 -10.08
N TYR A 75 -2.36 -12.30 -9.81
CA TYR A 75 -1.01 -12.12 -9.26
C TYR A 75 -0.96 -12.41 -7.76
N GLY A 76 -1.97 -11.97 -6.99
CA GLY A 76 -2.01 -12.16 -5.55
C GLY A 76 -2.03 -13.61 -5.14
N SER A 77 -2.81 -14.47 -5.83
CA SER A 77 -2.91 -15.89 -5.49
C SER A 77 -1.63 -16.72 -5.72
N GLN A 78 -0.65 -16.15 -6.40
CA GLN A 78 0.65 -16.81 -6.64
C GLN A 78 1.63 -16.61 -5.47
N ARG A 79 1.23 -15.91 -4.42
CA ARG A 79 2.09 -15.56 -3.29
C ARG A 79 1.45 -15.99 -1.96
N ASP A 80 2.25 -15.99 -0.90
CA ASP A 80 1.76 -16.28 0.44
C ASP A 80 0.93 -15.14 1.00
N LEU A 81 1.37 -13.90 0.71
CA LEU A 81 0.81 -12.66 1.21
C LEU A 81 0.51 -11.69 0.06
N ALA A 82 -0.40 -10.75 0.30
CA ALA A 82 -0.70 -9.65 -0.62
C ALA A 82 -1.02 -8.36 0.14
N LEU A 83 -0.53 -7.24 -0.36
CA LEU A 83 -0.67 -5.93 0.27
C LEU A 83 -0.98 -4.88 -0.79
N VAL A 84 -2.01 -4.05 -0.56
CA VAL A 84 -2.42 -2.98 -1.47
C VAL A 84 -2.09 -1.63 -0.84
N GLU A 85 -1.26 -0.84 -1.51
CA GLU A 85 -1.04 0.55 -1.12
C GLU A 85 -1.99 1.49 -1.84
N GLY A 86 -2.72 2.30 -1.09
CA GLY A 86 -3.62 3.33 -1.62
C GLY A 86 -2.88 4.55 -2.19
N VAL A 87 -3.62 5.36 -2.91
CA VAL A 87 -3.18 6.63 -3.49
C VAL A 87 -3.86 7.79 -2.77
N MET A 88 -3.21 8.94 -2.65
CA MET A 88 -3.76 10.17 -2.03
C MET A 88 -4.44 9.90 -0.66
N GLY A 89 -5.59 10.53 -0.38
CA GLY A 89 -6.47 10.18 0.73
C GLY A 89 -7.42 9.04 0.35
N LEU A 90 -7.98 8.37 1.37
CA LEU A 90 -8.84 7.18 1.18
C LEU A 90 -9.98 7.42 0.19
N PHE A 91 -10.62 8.57 0.26
CA PHE A 91 -11.78 8.93 -0.56
C PHE A 91 -11.44 9.85 -1.75
N ASP A 92 -10.16 10.20 -1.92
CA ASP A 92 -9.74 11.10 -3.00
C ASP A 92 -9.73 10.35 -4.34
N GLY A 93 -10.57 10.77 -5.26
CA GLY A 93 -10.70 10.20 -6.60
C GLY A 93 -10.65 11.29 -7.68
N ILE A 94 -11.38 11.10 -8.77
CA ILE A 94 -11.42 12.06 -9.86
C ILE A 94 -12.30 13.27 -9.50
N GLY A 95 -11.69 14.44 -9.42
CA GLY A 95 -12.37 15.67 -9.02
C GLY A 95 -12.87 15.59 -7.58
N CYS A 96 -14.18 15.75 -7.38
CA CYS A 96 -14.82 15.62 -6.06
C CYS A 96 -15.52 14.27 -5.85
N SER A 97 -15.28 13.30 -6.73
CA SER A 97 -15.90 11.97 -6.63
C SER A 97 -14.93 10.94 -6.07
N GLU A 98 -15.46 9.81 -5.60
CA GLU A 98 -14.66 8.65 -5.18
C GLU A 98 -14.20 7.77 -6.35
N ALA A 99 -14.56 8.10 -7.60
CA ALA A 99 -14.19 7.29 -8.77
C ALA A 99 -12.67 7.13 -8.87
N GLY A 100 -12.19 5.89 -8.87
CA GLY A 100 -10.76 5.57 -8.91
C GLY A 100 -10.00 5.82 -7.60
N SER A 101 -10.70 6.15 -6.52
CA SER A 101 -10.09 6.31 -5.19
C SER A 101 -9.64 4.97 -4.60
N THR A 102 -8.86 5.06 -3.53
CA THR A 102 -8.52 3.89 -2.71
C THR A 102 -9.76 3.20 -2.14
N ALA A 103 -10.78 3.97 -1.75
CA ALA A 103 -12.06 3.44 -1.27
C ALA A 103 -12.78 2.64 -2.34
N ALA A 104 -12.84 3.14 -3.58
CA ALA A 104 -13.47 2.45 -4.70
C ALA A 104 -12.82 1.07 -4.95
N VAL A 105 -11.48 0.99 -4.96
CA VAL A 105 -10.75 -0.28 -5.13
C VAL A 105 -10.98 -1.21 -3.93
N ALA A 106 -10.96 -0.69 -2.70
CA ALA A 106 -11.20 -1.49 -1.50
C ALA A 106 -12.61 -2.10 -1.49
N LYS A 107 -13.64 -1.35 -1.87
CA LYS A 107 -15.02 -1.83 -2.00
C LYS A 107 -15.15 -2.88 -3.09
N GLN A 108 -14.64 -2.62 -4.29
CA GLN A 108 -14.68 -3.56 -5.41
C GLN A 108 -14.08 -4.91 -5.04
N LEU A 109 -12.90 -4.90 -4.41
CA LEU A 109 -12.18 -6.11 -4.02
C LEU A 109 -12.61 -6.66 -2.66
N ARG A 110 -13.53 -6.00 -1.95
CA ARG A 110 -14.02 -6.34 -0.60
C ARG A 110 -12.88 -6.53 0.41
N LEU A 111 -11.92 -5.62 0.37
CA LEU A 111 -10.74 -5.66 1.22
C LEU A 111 -10.92 -4.78 2.46
N PRO A 112 -10.47 -5.23 3.64
CA PRO A 112 -10.37 -4.37 4.80
C PRO A 112 -9.32 -3.29 4.58
N VAL A 113 -9.53 -2.14 5.21
CA VAL A 113 -8.65 -0.97 5.13
C VAL A 113 -7.95 -0.76 6.48
N VAL A 114 -6.66 -0.52 6.47
CA VAL A 114 -5.91 0.03 7.60
C VAL A 114 -5.58 1.48 7.32
N LEU A 115 -5.98 2.37 8.22
CA LEU A 115 -5.77 3.81 8.08
C LEU A 115 -4.46 4.24 8.73
N VAL A 116 -3.55 4.81 7.95
CA VAL A 116 -2.30 5.41 8.45
C VAL A 116 -2.55 6.88 8.75
N VAL A 117 -2.44 7.27 10.01
CA VAL A 117 -2.69 8.64 10.46
C VAL A 117 -1.39 9.29 10.93
N ASP A 118 -1.11 10.49 10.42
CA ASP A 118 -0.08 11.35 10.99
C ASP A 118 -0.55 11.84 12.36
N ALA A 119 0.04 11.30 13.40
CA ALA A 119 -0.29 11.62 14.78
C ALA A 119 0.52 12.81 15.33
N GLY A 120 1.39 13.41 14.51
CA GLY A 120 2.20 14.56 14.93
C GLY A 120 1.33 15.72 15.41
N GLY A 121 1.42 16.05 16.71
CA GLY A 121 0.63 17.13 17.32
C GLY A 121 -0.85 16.80 17.58
N GLN A 122 -1.27 15.55 17.42
CA GLN A 122 -2.62 15.10 17.73
C GLN A 122 -2.75 14.55 19.16
N ALA A 123 -3.95 14.64 19.72
CA ALA A 123 -4.36 14.06 20.99
C ALA A 123 -5.82 13.54 20.84
N ALA A 124 -6.76 13.96 21.68
CA ALA A 124 -8.16 13.52 21.62
C ALA A 124 -8.84 13.74 20.25
N SER A 125 -8.42 14.74 19.46
CA SER A 125 -8.95 14.98 18.11
C SER A 125 -8.71 13.82 17.13
N LEU A 126 -7.74 12.93 17.41
CA LEU A 126 -7.53 11.69 16.65
C LEU A 126 -8.81 10.85 16.60
N GLY A 127 -9.54 10.75 17.73
CA GLY A 127 -10.78 9.99 17.80
C GLY A 127 -11.83 10.49 16.81
N ALA A 128 -12.03 11.80 16.73
CA ALA A 128 -12.98 12.40 15.79
C ALA A 128 -12.57 12.16 14.33
N LEU A 129 -11.26 12.27 14.02
CA LEU A 129 -10.74 11.98 12.68
C LEU A 129 -11.03 10.52 12.28
N VAL A 130 -10.63 9.57 13.13
CA VAL A 130 -10.77 8.14 12.84
C VAL A 130 -12.23 7.73 12.75
N GLN A 131 -13.10 8.24 13.63
CA GLN A 131 -14.55 8.01 13.55
C GLN A 131 -15.12 8.54 12.22
N GLY A 132 -14.71 9.76 11.81
CA GLY A 132 -15.14 10.31 10.54
C GLY A 132 -14.82 9.41 9.35
N PHE A 133 -13.61 8.86 9.29
CA PHE A 133 -13.21 7.92 8.23
C PHE A 133 -13.93 6.57 8.33
N ARG A 134 -14.16 6.06 9.54
CA ARG A 134 -14.86 4.78 9.75
C ARG A 134 -16.33 4.85 9.36
N ASP A 135 -16.98 5.96 9.73
CA ASP A 135 -18.43 6.07 9.63
C ASP A 135 -18.89 6.77 8.32
N HIS A 136 -17.94 7.29 7.53
CA HIS A 136 -18.23 8.01 6.28
C HIS A 136 -18.87 7.12 5.22
N ASP A 137 -18.39 5.88 5.06
CA ASP A 137 -18.92 4.93 4.10
C ASP A 137 -19.14 3.57 4.78
N PRO A 138 -20.41 3.13 4.94
CA PRO A 138 -20.74 1.87 5.61
C PRO A 138 -20.36 0.61 4.81
N GLU A 139 -20.01 0.75 3.52
CA GLU A 139 -19.55 -0.38 2.70
C GLU A 139 -18.05 -0.68 2.92
N LEU A 140 -17.32 0.22 3.60
CA LEU A 140 -15.93 0.00 3.95
C LEU A 140 -15.77 -0.59 5.35
N THR A 141 -14.84 -1.53 5.47
CA THR A 141 -14.43 -2.06 6.77
C THR A 141 -13.07 -1.49 7.16
N LEU A 142 -13.04 -0.62 8.17
CA LEU A 142 -11.80 -0.15 8.76
C LEU A 142 -11.31 -1.18 9.79
N ALA A 143 -10.24 -1.93 9.43
CA ALA A 143 -9.70 -3.01 10.26
C ALA A 143 -8.85 -2.52 11.44
N GLY A 144 -8.31 -1.32 11.34
CA GLY A 144 -7.49 -0.70 12.38
C GLY A 144 -6.74 0.53 11.90
N VAL A 145 -5.91 1.05 12.79
CA VAL A 145 -5.13 2.27 12.56
C VAL A 145 -3.65 2.01 12.83
N VAL A 146 -2.78 2.63 12.03
CA VAL A 146 -1.36 2.81 12.33
C VAL A 146 -1.10 4.29 12.53
N LEU A 147 -0.45 4.63 13.64
CA LEU A 147 -0.09 6.00 13.96
C LEU A 147 1.35 6.27 13.53
N ASN A 148 1.53 7.28 12.68
CA ASN A 148 2.85 7.72 12.24
C ASN A 148 3.28 8.98 13.01
N ARG A 149 4.59 9.18 13.15
CA ARG A 149 5.21 10.33 13.83
C ARG A 149 4.81 10.45 15.31
N VAL A 150 4.65 9.33 15.98
CA VAL A 150 4.42 9.30 17.44
C VAL A 150 5.68 9.79 18.15
N SER A 151 5.54 10.77 19.04
CA SER A 151 6.66 11.51 19.59
C SER A 151 7.26 10.88 20.86
N SER A 152 6.50 10.08 21.62
CA SER A 152 6.94 9.48 22.89
C SER A 152 6.02 8.34 23.32
N GLN A 153 6.47 7.54 24.29
CA GLN A 153 5.67 6.48 24.88
C GLN A 153 4.39 7.03 25.53
N ARG A 154 4.48 8.15 26.26
CA ARG A 154 3.30 8.80 26.86
C ARG A 154 2.30 9.27 25.80
N HIS A 155 2.79 9.76 24.65
CA HIS A 155 1.92 10.14 23.52
C HIS A 155 1.22 8.92 22.93
N ARG A 156 1.93 7.80 22.77
CA ARG A 156 1.36 6.52 22.34
C ARG A 156 0.23 6.07 23.26
N GLU A 157 0.47 6.07 24.58
CA GLU A 157 -0.53 5.66 25.58
C GLU A 157 -1.79 6.51 25.51
N LEU A 158 -1.65 7.83 25.44
CA LEU A 158 -2.79 8.76 25.28
C LEU A 158 -3.59 8.46 23.99
N LEU A 159 -2.91 8.24 22.86
CA LEU A 159 -3.58 7.95 21.60
C LEU A 159 -4.23 6.57 21.59
N GLN A 160 -3.64 5.58 22.28
CA GLN A 160 -4.25 4.27 22.48
C GLN A 160 -5.57 4.38 23.25
N GLU A 161 -5.60 5.12 24.38
CA GLU A 161 -6.83 5.36 25.16
C GLU A 161 -7.93 5.99 24.29
N VAL A 162 -7.57 6.94 23.42
CA VAL A 162 -8.51 7.57 22.47
C VAL A 162 -9.09 6.56 21.48
N LEU A 163 -8.24 5.67 20.92
CA LEU A 163 -8.68 4.64 19.99
C LEU A 163 -9.52 3.56 20.68
N ASP A 164 -9.17 3.17 21.90
CA ASP A 164 -9.93 2.21 22.70
C ASP A 164 -11.34 2.73 23.00
N ALA A 165 -11.49 4.02 23.32
CA ALA A 165 -12.77 4.64 23.58
C ALA A 165 -13.74 4.57 22.38
N ILE A 166 -13.21 4.54 21.16
CA ILE A 166 -13.98 4.39 19.92
C ILE A 166 -13.95 2.95 19.37
N ARG A 167 -13.35 2.01 20.10
CA ARG A 167 -13.19 0.59 19.73
C ARG A 167 -12.48 0.39 18.40
N MET A 168 -11.42 1.15 18.16
CA MET A 168 -10.60 1.05 16.96
C MET A 168 -9.26 0.38 17.27
N PRO A 169 -8.92 -0.76 16.65
CA PRO A 169 -7.65 -1.42 16.88
C PRO A 169 -6.44 -0.55 16.47
N LEU A 170 -5.44 -0.47 17.35
CA LEU A 170 -4.15 0.12 17.06
C LEU A 170 -3.18 -0.97 16.61
N LEU A 171 -2.80 -0.96 15.33
CA LEU A 171 -1.95 -2.00 14.70
C LEU A 171 -0.47 -1.64 14.65
N GLY A 172 -0.11 -0.48 15.15
CA GLY A 172 1.28 -0.04 15.26
C GLY A 172 1.44 1.46 15.45
N CYS A 173 2.65 1.82 15.94
CA CYS A 173 3.04 3.21 16.16
C CYS A 173 4.44 3.45 15.60
N LEU A 174 4.54 4.11 14.47
CA LEU A 174 5.82 4.46 13.87
C LEU A 174 6.36 5.75 14.53
N PRO A 175 7.62 5.76 14.96
CA PRO A 175 8.22 6.93 15.56
C PRO A 175 8.49 8.02 14.51
N ARG A 176 8.65 9.24 14.96
CA ARG A 176 9.24 10.29 14.13
C ARG A 176 10.74 9.99 13.96
N SER A 177 11.17 9.74 12.75
CA SER A 177 12.58 9.47 12.43
C SER A 177 12.92 10.09 11.08
N ASP A 178 13.93 10.98 11.06
CA ASP A 178 14.42 11.62 9.86
C ASP A 178 15.21 10.62 8.99
N ASP A 179 15.82 9.59 9.59
CA ASP A 179 16.57 8.53 8.88
C ASP A 179 15.65 7.62 8.05
N LEU A 180 14.36 7.57 8.39
CA LEU A 180 13.35 6.81 7.66
C LEU A 180 12.63 7.65 6.60
N ALA A 181 12.94 8.94 6.52
CA ALA A 181 12.36 9.81 5.52
C ALA A 181 12.73 9.30 4.11
N LEU A 182 11.70 9.05 3.32
CA LEU A 182 11.90 8.74 1.90
C LEU A 182 12.31 10.01 1.17
N PRO A 183 13.37 9.97 0.35
CA PRO A 183 13.78 11.15 -0.41
C PRO A 183 12.64 11.54 -1.36
N GLY A 184 12.10 12.74 -1.13
CA GLY A 184 11.03 13.31 -1.95
C GLY A 184 11.59 14.18 -3.06
N ARG A 185 10.94 14.19 -4.21
CA ARG A 185 11.11 15.14 -5.32
C ARG A 185 9.80 15.87 -5.61
N HIS A 186 9.82 16.84 -6.54
CA HIS A 186 8.65 17.64 -6.87
C HIS A 186 7.42 16.82 -7.30
N LEU A 187 7.61 15.64 -7.88
CA LEU A 187 6.54 14.74 -8.37
C LEU A 187 6.30 13.51 -7.49
N GLY A 188 6.86 13.45 -6.29
CA GLY A 188 6.72 12.28 -5.40
C GLY A 188 8.05 11.80 -4.83
N LEU A 189 8.17 10.50 -4.62
CA LEU A 189 9.38 9.86 -4.12
C LEU A 189 10.46 9.74 -5.20
N ALA A 190 11.72 9.61 -4.78
CA ALA A 190 12.81 9.29 -5.70
C ALA A 190 12.63 7.87 -6.25
N PRO A 191 12.97 7.62 -7.53
CA PRO A 191 12.91 6.29 -8.13
C PRO A 191 13.79 5.29 -7.37
N ALA A 192 13.46 3.99 -7.48
CA ALA A 192 14.19 2.94 -6.76
C ALA A 192 15.70 2.87 -7.11
N HIS A 193 16.08 3.17 -8.35
CA HIS A 193 17.48 3.17 -8.79
C HIS A 193 18.32 4.31 -8.16
N GLU A 194 17.68 5.33 -7.60
CA GLU A 194 18.36 6.42 -6.88
C GLU A 194 18.49 6.16 -5.37
N LEU A 195 17.93 5.05 -4.87
CA LEU A 195 18.07 4.71 -3.46
C LEU A 195 19.53 4.43 -3.11
N LYS A 196 20.08 5.23 -2.20
CA LYS A 196 21.39 4.95 -1.62
C LYS A 196 21.29 3.79 -0.64
N HIS A 197 22.22 2.84 -0.72
CA HIS A 197 22.32 1.70 0.18
C HIS A 197 20.99 0.89 0.31
N PRO A 198 20.45 0.34 -0.80
CA PRO A 198 19.14 -0.28 -0.81
C PRO A 198 19.03 -1.44 0.18
N GLU A 199 20.05 -2.27 0.34
CA GLU A 199 20.05 -3.42 1.26
C GLU A 199 19.92 -2.95 2.73
N GLN A 200 20.71 -1.96 3.13
CA GLN A 200 20.62 -1.40 4.49
C GLN A 200 19.26 -0.76 4.77
N ARG A 201 18.64 -0.15 3.75
CA ARG A 201 17.29 0.40 3.89
C ARG A 201 16.24 -0.69 4.05
N LEU A 202 16.35 -1.78 3.30
CA LEU A 202 15.46 -2.93 3.43
C LEU A 202 15.55 -3.54 4.84
N GLU A 203 16.76 -3.76 5.36
CA GLU A 203 16.98 -4.23 6.72
C GLU A 203 16.33 -3.27 7.75
N ARG A 204 16.54 -1.97 7.57
CA ARG A 204 15.99 -0.97 8.49
C ARG A 204 14.47 -0.89 8.44
N TRP A 205 13.84 -1.01 7.26
CA TRP A 205 12.39 -1.08 7.12
C TRP A 205 11.82 -2.37 7.76
N ALA A 206 12.47 -3.51 7.55
CA ALA A 206 12.06 -4.76 8.19
C ALA A 206 12.11 -4.66 9.72
N GLN A 207 13.20 -4.10 10.26
CA GLN A 207 13.36 -3.86 11.69
C GLN A 207 12.29 -2.90 12.22
N LEU A 208 11.94 -1.84 11.49
CA LEU A 208 10.90 -0.91 11.87
C LEU A 208 9.54 -1.61 12.04
N ALA A 209 9.21 -2.54 11.14
CA ALA A 209 7.98 -3.32 11.27
C ALA A 209 8.02 -4.22 12.51
N GLU A 210 9.12 -4.94 12.73
CA GLU A 210 9.28 -5.85 13.86
C GLU A 210 9.17 -5.12 15.21
N GLU A 211 9.77 -3.94 15.33
CA GLU A 211 9.81 -3.16 16.57
C GLU A 211 8.52 -2.40 16.88
N HIS A 212 7.74 -2.01 15.85
CA HIS A 212 6.69 -1.00 16.00
C HIS A 212 5.30 -1.43 15.55
N LEU A 213 5.16 -2.59 14.90
CA LEU A 213 3.88 -3.09 14.40
C LEU A 213 3.47 -4.40 15.12
N ASP A 214 2.18 -4.66 15.19
CA ASP A 214 1.66 -5.97 15.57
C ASP A 214 1.76 -6.92 14.38
N VAL A 215 2.96 -7.46 14.15
CA VAL A 215 3.27 -8.31 12.99
C VAL A 215 2.40 -9.57 12.92
N SER A 216 1.90 -10.07 14.04
CA SER A 216 1.02 -11.23 14.07
C SER A 216 -0.35 -10.92 13.46
N THR A 217 -0.92 -9.79 13.83
CA THR A 217 -2.16 -9.29 13.23
C THR A 217 -1.96 -8.95 11.75
N TRP A 218 -0.82 -8.34 11.39
CA TRP A 218 -0.50 -8.04 10.00
C TRP A 218 -0.38 -9.29 9.14
N LEU A 219 0.23 -10.38 9.60
CA LEU A 219 0.25 -11.66 8.88
C LEU A 219 -1.16 -12.18 8.57
N THR A 220 -2.09 -12.01 9.50
CA THR A 220 -3.48 -12.41 9.30
C THR A 220 -4.18 -11.52 8.28
N LEU A 221 -3.96 -10.20 8.32
CA LEU A 221 -4.56 -9.23 7.40
C LEU A 221 -4.00 -9.34 5.97
N MET A 222 -2.73 -9.69 5.81
CA MET A 222 -2.04 -9.76 4.52
C MET A 222 -2.18 -11.11 3.81
N GLN A 223 -3.01 -12.05 4.28
CA GLN A 223 -3.19 -13.34 3.61
C GLN A 223 -3.60 -13.16 2.15
N ALA A 224 -2.88 -13.80 1.24
CA ALA A 224 -3.16 -13.73 -0.18
C ALA A 224 -4.59 -14.18 -0.54
N PRO A 225 -5.20 -13.63 -1.59
CA PRO A 225 -6.51 -14.10 -2.05
C PRO A 225 -6.41 -15.57 -2.47
N ARG A 226 -7.31 -16.40 -1.94
CA ARG A 226 -7.44 -17.79 -2.39
C ARG A 226 -8.29 -17.82 -3.65
N THR A 227 -7.78 -18.52 -4.65
CA THR A 227 -8.29 -18.50 -6.03
C THR A 227 -9.76 -18.87 -6.20
N GLY A 228 -10.41 -18.11 -7.01
CA GLY A 228 -11.61 -18.39 -7.83
C GLY A 228 -11.52 -17.70 -9.19
N ALA A 229 -10.48 -16.89 -9.43
CA ALA A 229 -10.29 -16.25 -10.72
C ALA A 229 -9.48 -17.16 -11.67
N PRO A 230 -9.83 -17.23 -12.95
CA PRO A 230 -8.99 -17.90 -13.93
C PRO A 230 -7.59 -17.25 -13.93
N PRO A 231 -6.54 -18.04 -14.25
CA PRO A 231 -5.22 -17.47 -14.45
C PRO A 231 -5.30 -16.28 -15.38
N LEU A 232 -4.36 -15.34 -15.19
CA LEU A 232 -4.19 -14.24 -16.13
C LEU A 232 -3.65 -14.79 -17.48
N ASP A 233 -4.47 -15.57 -18.19
CA ASP A 233 -4.39 -15.63 -19.66
C ASP A 233 -4.76 -14.25 -20.21
N ALA A 234 -4.22 -13.21 -19.55
CA ALA A 234 -4.60 -11.83 -19.74
C ALA A 234 -4.30 -11.37 -21.16
N PHE A 235 -3.40 -12.06 -21.79
CA PHE A 235 -2.99 -11.81 -23.15
C PHE A 235 -2.99 -13.13 -23.92
N ALA A 236 -4.19 -13.66 -24.18
CA ALA A 236 -4.31 -14.67 -25.21
C ALA A 236 -3.55 -14.14 -26.44
N PRO A 237 -2.61 -14.91 -27.02
CA PRO A 237 -1.85 -14.45 -28.16
C PRO A 237 -2.78 -13.93 -29.23
N ILE A 238 -2.65 -12.67 -29.58
CA ILE A 238 -3.43 -12.11 -30.70
C ILE A 238 -2.98 -12.89 -31.91
N SER A 239 -3.88 -13.65 -32.53
CA SER A 239 -3.58 -14.38 -33.74
C SER A 239 -3.36 -13.36 -34.86
N GLY A 240 -2.13 -13.29 -35.36
CA GLY A 240 -1.73 -12.35 -36.42
C GLY A 240 -0.21 -12.34 -36.62
N PRO A 241 0.29 -11.56 -37.57
CA PRO A 241 1.72 -11.40 -37.73
C PRO A 241 2.31 -10.72 -36.50
N THR A 242 3.36 -11.30 -35.92
CA THR A 242 4.14 -10.69 -34.85
C THR A 242 4.84 -9.43 -35.36
N LEU A 243 4.57 -8.29 -34.74
CA LEU A 243 5.28 -7.06 -35.02
C LEU A 243 6.35 -6.85 -33.93
N PRO A 244 7.59 -6.55 -34.29
CA PRO A 244 8.61 -6.21 -33.30
C PRO A 244 8.26 -4.83 -32.71
N VAL A 245 8.20 -4.75 -31.37
CA VAL A 245 8.00 -3.52 -30.63
C VAL A 245 9.25 -3.22 -29.83
N ALA A 246 9.85 -2.05 -30.03
CA ALA A 246 10.97 -1.60 -29.22
C ALA A 246 10.45 -0.71 -28.08
N VAL A 247 10.85 -1.04 -26.85
CA VAL A 247 10.50 -0.26 -25.65
C VAL A 247 11.79 0.31 -25.07
N ALA A 248 11.87 1.63 -24.94
CA ALA A 248 12.99 2.29 -24.25
C ALA A 248 12.90 2.03 -22.76
N VAL A 249 13.99 1.54 -22.16
CA VAL A 249 14.06 1.18 -20.73
C VAL A 249 15.41 1.63 -20.18
N ASP A 250 15.42 2.75 -19.49
CA ASP A 250 16.57 3.26 -18.76
C ASP A 250 16.14 4.20 -17.62
N GLU A 251 17.06 4.90 -17.02
CA GLU A 251 16.80 5.84 -15.93
C GLU A 251 15.92 7.05 -16.33
N ALA A 252 15.79 7.37 -17.63
CA ALA A 252 14.93 8.41 -18.14
C ALA A 252 13.55 7.87 -18.58
N PHE A 253 13.49 6.61 -19.04
CA PHE A 253 12.31 5.94 -19.57
C PHE A 253 11.86 4.81 -18.65
N HIS A 254 11.43 5.15 -17.42
CA HIS A 254 11.02 4.18 -16.40
C HIS A 254 9.54 4.33 -15.95
N PHE A 255 8.78 5.31 -16.45
CA PHE A 255 7.38 5.52 -16.12
C PHE A 255 6.49 4.57 -16.93
N ARG A 256 6.27 3.38 -16.42
CA ARG A 256 5.45 2.35 -17.05
C ARG A 256 4.89 1.38 -16.02
N TYR A 257 3.79 0.73 -16.35
CA TYR A 257 3.28 -0.39 -15.58
C TYR A 257 4.15 -1.65 -15.84
N ALA A 258 4.18 -2.54 -14.87
CA ALA A 258 4.97 -3.77 -14.97
C ALA A 258 4.55 -4.63 -16.17
N GLU A 259 3.26 -4.60 -16.52
CA GLU A 259 2.66 -5.35 -17.63
C GLU A 259 3.06 -4.84 -19.02
N THR A 260 3.63 -3.64 -19.13
CA THR A 260 4.02 -3.07 -20.43
C THR A 260 5.09 -3.91 -21.16
N GLY A 261 5.83 -4.74 -20.45
CA GLY A 261 6.89 -5.61 -21.02
C GLY A 261 6.55 -7.09 -21.01
N GLU A 262 5.36 -7.46 -20.57
CA GLU A 262 4.84 -8.84 -20.56
C GLU A 262 3.95 -9.11 -21.78
#